data_122a04746a08e35f65388ae0d14c7798
#
_entry.id   122a04746a08e35f65388ae0d14c7798
#
_cell.length_a   1.000
_cell.length_b   1.000
_cell.length_c   1.000
_cell.angle_alpha   90.00
_cell.angle_beta   90.00
_cell.angle_gamma   90.00
#
_symmetry.space_group_name_H-M   'P 1'
#
loop_
_entity.id
_entity.type
_entity.pdbx_description
1 polymer ?
#
loop_
_entity_poly.entity_id
_entity_poly.type
_entity_poly.pdbx_seq_one_letter_code
_entity_poly.pdbx_strand_id
1 'polypeptide(L)'
;MLKKFGLAILILCTSVTVSGTGLAAPSSATAIEVSKTPLDYNVARPLSDGAFHDGLLAAETSAGNLVFYNTKGEKAFSLPAELKPIGDFHEQRAVVKNTKTNLYGYINTKGTLVIPCQYTEANSFSEGKAKITIASTKENVLIDRTGTILIPLKENYGSEYLFTDGLALAYAPNTGKIGFVNASGQLAIPYKYKYSRSFSDGLAIVQNSKGLYGYINTTGKEVIPLQYKSGGDFSEGLAPVQNAQGKWGFINKQGKVVIPFKFTDAQDFSEGLASVKNAKNEVGFIDKSGTLVIKYQQKYDITFPFKEGLALVGKQAHSSVSDGKFGYINRQGQLLTKLEYKAESSSFSNGYAVAFIKPGKAFIVSKHSVSN
;
A
#
# COMPACT_ATOMS: atom_id res chain seq x y z
N MET A 1 67.82 62.92 3.15
CA MET A 1 67.13 61.80 3.78
C MET A 1 65.66 61.94 3.44
N LEU A 2 65.21 61.33 2.39
CA LEU A 2 63.79 61.36 1.94
C LEU A 2 63.10 60.04 2.34
N LYS A 3 62.06 60.14 3.16
CA LYS A 3 61.13 59.02 3.41
C LYS A 3 60.02 59.12 2.38
N LYS A 4 59.87 58.08 1.59
CA LYS A 4 58.76 57.88 0.66
C LYS A 4 57.54 57.38 1.44
N PHE A 5 56.40 58.07 1.36
CA PHE A 5 55.09 57.59 1.76
C PHE A 5 54.44 56.84 0.59
N GLY A 6 54.20 55.58 0.76
CA GLY A 6 53.42 54.80 -0.19
C GLY A 6 51.94 54.88 0.13
N LEU A 7 51.17 55.29 -0.86
CA LEU A 7 49.69 55.32 -0.82
C LEU A 7 49.15 53.96 -1.13
N ALA A 8 48.49 53.32 -0.12
CA ALA A 8 47.81 52.09 -0.35
C ALA A 8 46.35 52.33 -0.84
N ILE A 9 46.11 51.97 -2.08
CA ILE A 9 44.79 52.01 -2.70
C ILE A 9 44.01 50.75 -2.19
N LEU A 10 42.98 50.99 -1.39
CA LEU A 10 42.04 49.94 -0.92
C LEU A 10 41.01 49.67 -2.04
N ILE A 11 41.19 48.59 -2.79
CA ILE A 11 40.18 48.12 -3.74
C ILE A 11 39.11 47.35 -2.95
N LEU A 12 37.91 47.92 -2.80
CA LEU A 12 36.73 47.22 -2.29
C LEU A 12 36.27 46.26 -3.38
N CYS A 13 36.57 44.96 -3.23
CA CYS A 13 35.88 43.91 -3.98
C CYS A 13 34.49 43.69 -3.34
N THR A 14 33.46 44.23 -3.96
CA THR A 14 32.09 43.81 -3.67
C THR A 14 31.88 42.39 -4.24
N SER A 15 31.88 41.41 -3.38
CA SER A 15 31.47 40.04 -3.74
C SER A 15 29.97 40.03 -4.02
N VAL A 16 29.60 39.98 -5.29
CA VAL A 16 28.23 39.61 -5.69
C VAL A 16 28.06 38.12 -5.40
N THR A 17 27.38 37.79 -4.33
CA THR A 17 26.89 36.41 -4.10
C THR A 17 25.78 36.14 -5.09
N VAL A 18 26.11 35.50 -6.20
CA VAL A 18 25.12 34.82 -7.05
C VAL A 18 24.63 33.62 -6.22
N SER A 19 23.42 33.69 -5.69
CA SER A 19 22.71 32.53 -5.15
C SER A 19 22.45 31.58 -6.30
N GLY A 20 23.38 30.64 -6.50
CA GLY A 20 23.14 29.51 -7.38
C GLY A 20 21.98 28.68 -6.81
N THR A 21 20.86 28.67 -7.52
CA THR A 21 19.85 27.65 -7.37
C THR A 21 20.55 26.31 -7.59
N GLY A 22 20.70 25.57 -6.50
CA GLY A 22 21.27 24.23 -6.54
C GLY A 22 20.46 23.39 -7.51
N LEU A 23 21.06 23.09 -8.66
CA LEU A 23 20.61 22.01 -9.51
C LEU A 23 20.63 20.74 -8.63
N ALA A 24 19.46 20.20 -8.37
CA ALA A 24 19.36 18.88 -7.75
C ALA A 24 20.25 17.93 -8.55
N ALA A 25 21.13 17.20 -7.86
CA ALA A 25 21.95 16.19 -8.49
C ALA A 25 21.08 15.30 -9.37
N PRO A 26 21.53 14.91 -10.57
CA PRO A 26 20.75 14.04 -11.43
C PRO A 26 20.39 12.78 -10.64
N SER A 27 19.10 12.54 -10.47
CA SER A 27 18.61 11.32 -9.81
C SER A 27 19.20 10.14 -10.57
N SER A 28 19.91 9.25 -9.88
CA SER A 28 20.45 8.03 -10.47
C SER A 28 19.34 7.33 -11.27
N ALA A 29 19.62 7.00 -12.52
CA ALA A 29 18.65 6.35 -13.37
C ALA A 29 18.25 5.00 -12.73
N THR A 30 16.97 4.77 -12.57
CA THR A 30 16.47 3.48 -12.09
C THR A 30 16.43 2.50 -13.25
N ALA A 31 17.18 1.42 -13.17
CA ALA A 31 17.08 0.28 -14.07
C ALA A 31 16.34 -0.86 -13.36
N ILE A 32 15.69 -1.70 -14.13
CA ILE A 32 15.07 -2.92 -13.65
C ILE A 32 15.62 -4.13 -14.41
N GLU A 33 15.74 -5.25 -13.70
CA GLU A 33 16.10 -6.54 -14.27
C GLU A 33 14.96 -7.52 -14.04
N VAL A 34 14.63 -8.29 -15.08
CA VAL A 34 13.62 -9.36 -15.01
C VAL A 34 14.37 -10.69 -14.91
N SER A 35 14.03 -11.52 -13.93
CA SER A 35 14.66 -12.84 -13.75
C SER A 35 14.55 -13.69 -15.02
N LYS A 36 15.60 -14.48 -15.32
CA LYS A 36 15.60 -15.38 -16.49
C LYS A 36 14.73 -16.62 -16.26
N THR A 37 14.65 -17.08 -15.03
CA THR A 37 13.89 -18.27 -14.65
C THR A 37 12.50 -17.85 -14.14
N PRO A 38 11.42 -18.38 -14.71
CA PRO A 38 10.09 -18.11 -14.19
C PRO A 38 9.86 -18.83 -12.86
N LEU A 39 9.08 -18.19 -11.99
CA LEU A 39 8.54 -18.84 -10.79
C LEU A 39 7.38 -19.77 -11.18
N ASP A 40 7.29 -20.90 -10.51
CA ASP A 40 6.09 -21.72 -10.53
C ASP A 40 5.06 -21.09 -9.57
N TYR A 41 4.23 -20.19 -10.13
CA TYR A 41 3.27 -19.42 -9.38
C TYR A 41 1.89 -19.44 -10.06
N ASN A 42 0.89 -19.97 -9.35
CA ASN A 42 -0.49 -20.03 -9.81
C ASN A 42 -1.28 -18.83 -9.28
N VAL A 43 -1.48 -17.83 -10.11
CA VAL A 43 -2.16 -16.59 -9.75
C VAL A 43 -3.69 -16.74 -9.63
N ALA A 44 -4.27 -17.82 -10.14
CA ALA A 44 -5.72 -18.03 -10.01
C ALA A 44 -6.18 -18.14 -8.54
N ARG A 45 -5.25 -18.31 -7.61
CA ARG A 45 -5.46 -18.32 -6.15
C ARG A 45 -4.29 -17.61 -5.48
N PRO A 46 -4.20 -16.28 -5.57
CA PRO A 46 -3.18 -15.56 -4.82
C PRO A 46 -3.45 -15.79 -3.34
N LEU A 47 -2.42 -16.25 -2.63
CA LEU A 47 -2.47 -16.30 -1.16
C LEU A 47 -2.44 -14.89 -0.57
N SER A 48 -2.14 -13.89 -1.41
CA SER A 48 -1.84 -12.52 -1.03
C SER A 48 -2.00 -11.54 -2.19
N ASP A 49 -1.49 -10.32 -2.02
CA ASP A 49 -1.40 -9.28 -3.04
C ASP A 49 -0.33 -9.56 -4.13
N GLY A 50 0.36 -10.70 -4.03
CA GLY A 50 1.42 -11.10 -4.96
C GLY A 50 2.73 -10.32 -4.80
N ALA A 51 2.90 -9.58 -3.71
CA ALA A 51 4.11 -8.83 -3.40
C ALA A 51 5.05 -9.58 -2.43
N PHE A 52 6.29 -9.11 -2.34
CA PHE A 52 7.22 -9.57 -1.31
C PHE A 52 6.94 -8.87 0.01
N HIS A 53 6.68 -9.66 1.05
CA HIS A 53 6.52 -9.20 2.42
C HIS A 53 7.61 -9.81 3.30
N ASP A 54 8.30 -8.98 4.08
CA ASP A 54 9.48 -9.41 4.88
C ASP A 54 10.53 -10.21 4.07
N GLY A 55 10.68 -9.88 2.76
CA GLY A 55 11.60 -10.54 1.83
C GLY A 55 11.13 -11.89 1.29
N LEU A 56 9.89 -12.28 1.54
CA LEU A 56 9.27 -13.53 1.12
C LEU A 56 7.99 -13.29 0.32
N LEU A 57 7.76 -14.14 -0.67
CA LEU A 57 6.54 -14.19 -1.49
C LEU A 57 5.79 -15.48 -1.18
N ALA A 58 4.57 -15.38 -0.67
CA ALA A 58 3.69 -16.53 -0.52
C ALA A 58 3.07 -16.88 -1.89
N ALA A 59 3.15 -18.14 -2.29
CA ALA A 59 2.71 -18.59 -3.61
C ALA A 59 2.05 -19.96 -3.55
N GLU A 60 1.06 -20.19 -4.41
CA GLU A 60 0.59 -21.53 -4.78
C GLU A 60 1.25 -21.92 -6.09
N THR A 61 1.86 -23.10 -6.15
CA THR A 61 2.46 -23.63 -7.39
C THR A 61 1.37 -24.15 -8.33
N SER A 62 1.73 -24.42 -9.58
CA SER A 62 0.83 -25.07 -10.55
C SER A 62 0.33 -26.44 -10.09
N ALA A 63 1.09 -27.11 -9.24
CA ALA A 63 0.71 -28.38 -8.61
C ALA A 63 -0.17 -28.22 -7.36
N GLY A 64 -0.55 -26.99 -6.98
CA GLY A 64 -1.35 -26.69 -5.80
C GLY A 64 -0.60 -26.72 -4.48
N ASN A 65 0.74 -26.75 -4.51
CA ASN A 65 1.55 -26.68 -3.29
C ASN A 65 1.75 -25.23 -2.86
N LEU A 66 1.60 -24.97 -1.56
CA LEU A 66 1.86 -23.66 -0.98
C LEU A 66 3.32 -23.55 -0.58
N VAL A 67 4.00 -22.50 -1.07
CA VAL A 67 5.44 -22.31 -0.88
C VAL A 67 5.74 -20.84 -0.59
N PHE A 68 6.90 -20.58 -0.01
CA PHE A 68 7.48 -19.24 0.07
C PHE A 68 8.72 -19.17 -0.80
N TYR A 69 8.77 -18.15 -1.67
CA TYR A 69 9.96 -17.83 -2.45
C TYR A 69 10.70 -16.65 -1.81
N ASN A 70 12.04 -16.72 -1.83
CA ASN A 70 12.89 -15.58 -1.52
C ASN A 70 13.01 -14.63 -2.73
N THR A 71 13.69 -13.53 -2.57
CA THR A 71 13.90 -12.53 -3.63
C THR A 71 14.77 -13.00 -4.80
N LYS A 72 15.41 -14.17 -4.69
CA LYS A 72 16.13 -14.83 -5.79
C LYS A 72 15.25 -15.80 -6.57
N GLY A 73 14.01 -16.05 -6.13
CA GLY A 73 13.11 -17.03 -6.73
C GLY A 73 13.35 -18.46 -6.29
N GLU A 74 14.10 -18.66 -5.22
CA GLU A 74 14.35 -19.96 -4.61
C GLU A 74 13.32 -20.22 -3.52
N LYS A 75 12.94 -21.48 -3.32
CA LYS A 75 12.12 -21.85 -2.15
C LYS A 75 12.88 -21.51 -0.87
N ALA A 76 12.32 -20.63 -0.07
CA ALA A 76 12.98 -20.12 1.13
C ALA A 76 13.14 -21.20 2.21
N PHE A 77 12.14 -22.05 2.36
CA PHE A 77 12.11 -23.18 3.30
C PHE A 77 10.98 -24.14 2.92
N SER A 78 10.99 -25.32 3.55
CA SER A 78 9.90 -26.29 3.47
C SER A 78 9.17 -26.34 4.81
N LEU A 79 7.83 -26.37 4.77
CA LEU A 79 7.03 -26.61 5.97
C LEU A 79 6.74 -28.09 6.14
N PRO A 80 6.52 -28.56 7.39
CA PRO A 80 5.94 -29.89 7.64
C PRO A 80 4.66 -30.09 6.83
N ALA A 81 4.42 -31.31 6.35
CA ALA A 81 3.28 -31.62 5.46
C ALA A 81 1.91 -31.26 6.04
N GLU A 82 1.79 -31.24 7.37
CA GLU A 82 0.58 -30.86 8.09
C GLU A 82 0.39 -29.35 8.21
N LEU A 83 1.41 -28.51 7.91
CA LEU A 83 1.29 -27.06 8.00
C LEU A 83 1.08 -26.44 6.61
N LYS A 84 0.02 -25.68 6.47
CA LYS A 84 -0.28 -24.90 5.27
C LYS A 84 -0.23 -23.40 5.57
N PRO A 85 0.50 -22.59 4.78
CA PRO A 85 0.40 -21.13 4.85
C PRO A 85 -1.02 -20.67 4.51
N ILE A 86 -1.48 -19.59 5.14
CA ILE A 86 -2.81 -18.98 4.89
C ILE A 86 -2.68 -17.62 4.23
N GLY A 87 -1.52 -16.97 4.34
CA GLY A 87 -1.26 -15.65 3.77
C GLY A 87 0.21 -15.31 3.82
N ASP A 88 0.51 -14.03 3.57
CA ASP A 88 1.84 -13.47 3.58
C ASP A 88 2.41 -13.29 4.97
N PHE A 89 3.69 -12.94 4.99
CA PHE A 89 4.33 -12.43 6.19
C PHE A 89 3.89 -10.99 6.46
N HIS A 90 3.60 -10.73 7.74
CA HIS A 90 3.36 -9.40 8.28
C HIS A 90 4.10 -9.31 9.62
N GLU A 91 4.97 -8.32 9.75
CA GLU A 91 5.81 -8.14 10.94
C GLU A 91 6.57 -9.40 11.34
N GLN A 92 7.16 -10.09 10.33
CA GLN A 92 7.96 -11.31 10.46
C GLN A 92 7.17 -12.54 10.95
N ARG A 93 5.86 -12.52 10.80
CA ARG A 93 4.95 -13.65 11.13
C ARG A 93 4.04 -13.94 9.95
N ALA A 94 3.84 -15.23 9.66
CA ALA A 94 2.81 -15.69 8.73
C ALA A 94 1.88 -16.68 9.43
N VAL A 95 0.60 -16.55 9.14
CA VAL A 95 -0.41 -17.48 9.65
C VAL A 95 -0.26 -18.82 8.94
N VAL A 96 -0.26 -19.90 9.71
CA VAL A 96 -0.31 -21.28 9.20
C VAL A 96 -1.48 -22.02 9.82
N LYS A 97 -2.01 -22.97 9.07
CA LYS A 97 -3.06 -23.89 9.52
C LYS A 97 -2.52 -25.30 9.58
N ASN A 98 -2.72 -25.99 10.69
CA ASN A 98 -2.46 -27.42 10.79
C ASN A 98 -3.66 -28.16 10.17
N THR A 99 -3.41 -28.96 9.13
CA THR A 99 -4.44 -29.64 8.33
C THR A 99 -5.09 -30.83 9.06
N LYS A 100 -4.42 -31.38 10.09
CA LYS A 100 -4.95 -32.50 10.91
C LYS A 100 -5.89 -31.99 11.99
N THR A 101 -5.52 -30.89 12.66
CA THR A 101 -6.29 -30.33 13.77
C THR A 101 -7.25 -29.22 13.34
N ASN A 102 -7.06 -28.65 12.13
CA ASN A 102 -7.74 -27.46 11.62
C ASN A 102 -7.49 -26.19 12.46
N LEU A 103 -6.46 -26.18 13.31
CA LEU A 103 -6.10 -25.05 14.15
C LEU A 103 -5.01 -24.20 13.48
N TYR A 104 -4.99 -22.91 13.84
CA TYR A 104 -4.09 -21.91 13.33
C TYR A 104 -2.99 -21.58 14.33
N GLY A 105 -1.81 -21.25 13.81
CA GLY A 105 -0.64 -20.78 14.54
C GLY A 105 0.19 -19.87 13.67
N TYR A 106 1.42 -19.57 14.07
CA TYR A 106 2.29 -18.66 13.31
C TYR A 106 3.71 -19.21 13.17
N ILE A 107 4.25 -19.02 11.97
CA ILE A 107 5.67 -19.25 11.66
C ILE A 107 6.44 -17.93 11.60
N ASN A 108 7.75 -18.01 11.77
CA ASN A 108 8.68 -16.92 11.48
C ASN A 108 9.20 -16.99 10.04
N THR A 109 10.00 -16.01 9.62
CA THR A 109 10.60 -15.91 8.27
C THR A 109 11.59 -17.03 7.93
N LYS A 110 11.92 -17.92 8.88
CA LYS A 110 12.72 -19.14 8.67
C LYS A 110 11.85 -20.39 8.51
N GLY A 111 10.52 -20.26 8.53
CA GLY A 111 9.59 -21.38 8.48
C GLY A 111 9.42 -22.14 9.81
N THR A 112 9.97 -21.62 10.93
CA THR A 112 9.84 -22.24 12.25
C THR A 112 8.49 -21.86 12.85
N LEU A 113 7.74 -22.87 13.35
CA LEU A 113 6.50 -22.62 14.11
C LEU A 113 6.87 -21.98 15.47
N VAL A 114 6.52 -20.69 15.64
CA VAL A 114 6.86 -19.90 16.83
C VAL A 114 5.67 -19.68 17.76
N ILE A 115 4.45 -19.76 17.23
CA ILE A 115 3.22 -19.79 18.00
C ILE A 115 2.47 -21.07 17.59
N PRO A 116 2.26 -22.02 18.51
CA PRO A 116 1.62 -23.31 18.22
C PRO A 116 0.26 -23.17 17.57
N CYS A 117 -0.11 -24.17 16.74
CA CYS A 117 -1.45 -24.24 16.15
C CYS A 117 -2.46 -24.63 17.22
N GLN A 118 -3.09 -23.65 17.86
CA GLN A 118 -4.01 -23.80 18.98
C GLN A 118 -5.26 -22.92 18.89
N TYR A 119 -5.38 -22.10 17.83
CA TYR A 119 -6.46 -21.16 17.64
C TYR A 119 -7.45 -21.65 16.57
N THR A 120 -8.72 -21.32 16.71
CA THR A 120 -9.73 -21.63 15.68
C THR A 120 -9.76 -20.58 14.57
N GLU A 121 -9.26 -19.37 14.84
CA GLU A 121 -9.05 -18.29 13.87
C GLU A 121 -7.78 -17.54 14.22
N ALA A 122 -7.09 -17.01 13.22
CA ALA A 122 -5.91 -16.19 13.40
C ALA A 122 -5.79 -15.19 12.24
N ASN A 123 -5.53 -13.91 12.56
CA ASN A 123 -5.31 -12.83 11.61
C ASN A 123 -3.81 -12.50 11.51
N SER A 124 -3.42 -11.80 10.45
CA SER A 124 -2.06 -11.26 10.30
C SER A 124 -1.75 -10.25 11.40
N PHE A 125 -0.47 -10.09 11.73
CA PHE A 125 -0.01 -9.06 12.65
C PHE A 125 -0.07 -7.67 12.04
N SER A 126 -0.45 -6.69 12.85
CA SER A 126 -0.43 -5.27 12.53
C SER A 126 -0.22 -4.45 13.80
N GLU A 127 0.69 -3.48 13.79
CA GLU A 127 1.11 -2.69 14.97
C GLU A 127 1.43 -3.57 16.20
N GLY A 128 2.15 -4.68 15.95
CA GLY A 128 2.58 -5.63 16.97
C GLY A 128 1.50 -6.54 17.55
N LYS A 129 0.31 -6.57 17.00
CA LYS A 129 -0.84 -7.32 17.51
C LYS A 129 -1.52 -8.15 16.42
N ALA A 130 -2.11 -9.28 16.83
CA ALA A 130 -3.00 -10.08 15.96
C ALA A 130 -4.24 -10.50 16.74
N LYS A 131 -5.39 -10.48 16.08
CA LYS A 131 -6.60 -11.13 16.62
C LYS A 131 -6.53 -12.62 16.41
N ILE A 132 -6.87 -13.37 17.44
CA ILE A 132 -7.08 -14.83 17.37
C ILE A 132 -8.38 -15.21 18.08
N THR A 133 -8.87 -16.41 17.80
CA THR A 133 -9.97 -17.03 18.55
C THR A 133 -9.45 -18.27 19.27
N ILE A 134 -9.53 -18.28 20.61
CA ILE A 134 -9.07 -19.41 21.44
C ILE A 134 -9.95 -20.63 21.19
N ALA A 135 -9.34 -21.80 20.95
CA ALA A 135 -10.08 -23.00 20.57
C ALA A 135 -11.01 -23.51 21.67
N SER A 136 -10.59 -23.45 22.94
CA SER A 136 -11.33 -23.98 24.10
C SER A 136 -12.49 -23.09 24.54
N THR A 137 -12.30 -21.77 24.60
CA THR A 137 -13.29 -20.81 25.11
C THR A 137 -14.12 -20.14 24.03
N LYS A 138 -13.65 -20.18 22.77
CA LYS A 138 -14.20 -19.43 21.63
C LYS A 138 -14.11 -17.91 21.81
N GLU A 139 -13.31 -17.45 22.75
CA GLU A 139 -13.09 -16.04 22.97
C GLU A 139 -12.13 -15.44 21.92
N ASN A 140 -12.48 -14.26 21.46
CA ASN A 140 -11.59 -13.44 20.64
C ASN A 140 -10.64 -12.66 21.55
N VAL A 141 -9.35 -12.73 21.26
CA VAL A 141 -8.33 -12.01 22.01
C VAL A 141 -7.30 -11.39 21.07
N LEU A 142 -6.61 -10.35 21.54
CA LEU A 142 -5.41 -9.86 20.89
C LEU A 142 -4.18 -10.52 21.53
N ILE A 143 -3.27 -10.96 20.68
CA ILE A 143 -1.95 -11.49 21.10
C ILE A 143 -0.84 -10.60 20.56
N ASP A 144 0.31 -10.61 21.24
CA ASP A 144 1.55 -10.07 20.71
C ASP A 144 2.29 -11.07 19.80
N ARG A 145 3.42 -10.66 19.22
CA ARG A 145 4.23 -11.52 18.33
C ARG A 145 4.87 -12.74 19.00
N THR A 146 4.80 -12.85 20.32
CA THR A 146 5.24 -14.04 21.08
C THR A 146 4.11 -15.02 21.34
N GLY A 147 2.85 -14.60 21.09
CA GLY A 147 1.64 -15.37 21.40
C GLY A 147 1.07 -15.07 22.79
N THR A 148 1.63 -14.08 23.49
CA THR A 148 1.11 -13.64 24.79
C THR A 148 -0.22 -12.92 24.60
N ILE A 149 -1.26 -13.34 25.35
CA ILE A 149 -2.56 -12.69 25.33
C ILE A 149 -2.42 -11.29 25.95
N LEU A 150 -2.77 -10.29 25.18
CA LEU A 150 -2.77 -8.90 25.61
C LEU A 150 -4.11 -8.53 26.23
N ILE A 151 -5.20 -8.84 25.56
CA ILE A 151 -6.54 -8.37 25.94
C ILE A 151 -7.61 -9.28 25.36
N PRO A 152 -8.66 -9.66 26.14
CA PRO A 152 -9.88 -10.26 25.64
C PRO A 152 -10.71 -9.21 24.87
N LEU A 153 -11.21 -9.58 23.68
CA LEU A 153 -12.10 -8.73 22.89
C LEU A 153 -13.54 -9.04 23.29
N LYS A 154 -14.21 -8.08 23.91
CA LYS A 154 -15.58 -8.26 24.45
C LYS A 154 -16.69 -8.31 23.40
N GLU A 155 -16.40 -7.91 22.14
CA GLU A 155 -17.41 -7.82 21.09
C GLU A 155 -16.98 -8.58 19.84
N ASN A 156 -17.97 -9.02 19.06
CA ASN A 156 -17.76 -9.73 17.80
C ASN A 156 -17.40 -8.70 16.71
N TYR A 157 -16.15 -8.35 16.65
CA TYR A 157 -15.62 -7.43 15.67
C TYR A 157 -15.37 -8.17 14.34
N GLY A 158 -15.61 -7.52 13.19
CA GLY A 158 -15.45 -8.12 11.86
C GLY A 158 -14.04 -8.69 11.57
N SER A 159 -13.90 -9.37 10.45
CA SER A 159 -12.78 -10.26 10.15
C SER A 159 -11.43 -9.60 9.88
N GLU A 160 -11.36 -8.28 9.69
CA GLU A 160 -10.14 -7.61 9.27
C GLU A 160 -9.64 -6.63 10.35
N TYR A 161 -8.87 -7.17 11.32
CA TYR A 161 -8.24 -6.37 12.37
C TYR A 161 -6.85 -5.93 11.96
N LEU A 162 -6.78 -5.01 11.03
CA LEU A 162 -5.57 -4.26 10.78
C LEU A 162 -5.65 -2.98 11.60
N PHE A 163 -4.79 -2.87 12.61
CA PHE A 163 -4.63 -1.62 13.34
C PHE A 163 -3.90 -0.62 12.46
N THR A 164 -4.42 0.59 12.42
CA THR A 164 -3.78 1.76 11.80
C THR A 164 -4.08 2.97 12.67
N ASP A 165 -3.06 3.76 12.97
CA ASP A 165 -3.16 4.87 13.92
C ASP A 165 -3.76 4.45 15.29
N GLY A 166 -3.45 3.22 15.74
CA GLY A 166 -3.92 2.65 17.02
C GLY A 166 -5.39 2.21 17.06
N LEU A 167 -6.09 2.22 15.93
CA LEU A 167 -7.51 1.86 15.81
C LEU A 167 -7.73 0.80 14.72
N ALA A 168 -8.70 -0.09 14.94
CA ALA A 168 -9.14 -1.07 13.96
C ALA A 168 -10.65 -0.94 13.70
N LEU A 169 -11.07 -1.22 12.46
CA LEU A 169 -12.48 -1.24 12.08
C LEU A 169 -13.26 -2.28 12.89
N ALA A 170 -14.45 -1.92 13.33
CA ALA A 170 -15.37 -2.79 14.03
C ALA A 170 -16.78 -2.68 13.44
N TYR A 171 -17.49 -3.81 13.37
CA TYR A 171 -18.82 -3.90 12.77
C TYR A 171 -19.86 -4.28 13.83
N ALA A 172 -20.93 -3.52 13.91
CA ALA A 172 -22.05 -3.85 14.78
C ALA A 172 -22.73 -5.15 14.31
N PRO A 173 -22.86 -6.18 15.15
CA PRO A 173 -23.35 -7.51 14.74
C PRO A 173 -24.70 -7.50 14.04
N ASN A 174 -25.63 -6.64 14.50
CA ASN A 174 -27.03 -6.66 14.03
C ASN A 174 -27.35 -5.62 12.96
N THR A 175 -26.52 -4.61 12.77
CA THR A 175 -26.82 -3.48 11.87
C THR A 175 -25.81 -3.31 10.75
N GLY A 176 -24.67 -3.98 10.82
CA GLY A 176 -23.53 -3.80 9.89
C GLY A 176 -22.91 -2.40 9.93
N LYS A 177 -23.32 -1.53 10.87
CA LYS A 177 -22.71 -0.22 11.03
C LYS A 177 -21.29 -0.34 11.52
N ILE A 178 -20.46 0.59 11.09
CA ILE A 178 -19.03 0.61 11.36
C ILE A 178 -18.71 1.61 12.47
N GLY A 179 -17.85 1.20 13.37
CA GLY A 179 -17.15 1.98 14.38
C GLY A 179 -15.69 1.55 14.43
N PHE A 180 -14.98 1.91 15.49
CA PHE A 180 -13.58 1.57 15.65
C PHE A 180 -13.28 1.15 17.09
N VAL A 181 -12.41 0.17 17.22
CA VAL A 181 -11.87 -0.28 18.50
C VAL A 181 -10.42 0.16 18.65
N ASN A 182 -10.05 0.45 19.88
CA ASN A 182 -8.65 0.77 20.23
C ASN A 182 -7.86 -0.51 20.51
N ALA A 183 -6.57 -0.32 20.74
CA ALA A 183 -5.65 -1.40 21.08
C ALA A 183 -5.98 -2.11 22.41
N SER A 184 -6.87 -1.54 23.25
CA SER A 184 -7.39 -2.18 24.46
C SER A 184 -8.68 -2.98 24.21
N GLY A 185 -9.08 -3.19 22.96
CA GLY A 185 -10.31 -3.89 22.61
C GLY A 185 -11.60 -3.16 23.00
N GLN A 186 -11.51 -1.86 23.30
CA GLN A 186 -12.67 -1.05 23.66
C GLN A 186 -13.20 -0.33 22.42
N LEU A 187 -14.53 -0.22 22.29
CA LEU A 187 -15.15 0.57 21.26
C LEU A 187 -14.82 2.06 21.48
N ALA A 188 -13.83 2.56 20.74
CA ALA A 188 -13.36 3.95 20.86
C ALA A 188 -14.25 4.92 20.04
N ILE A 189 -14.74 4.47 18.89
CA ILE A 189 -15.66 5.23 18.04
C ILE A 189 -16.92 4.40 17.82
N PRO A 190 -18.10 4.91 18.23
CA PRO A 190 -19.37 4.17 18.19
C PRO A 190 -19.76 3.72 16.77
N TYR A 191 -20.55 2.64 16.68
CA TYR A 191 -21.14 2.13 15.44
C TYR A 191 -22.14 3.13 14.84
N LYS A 192 -21.65 3.95 13.93
CA LYS A 192 -22.44 5.07 13.38
C LYS A 192 -22.47 5.05 11.86
N TYR A 193 -21.41 4.62 11.23
CA TYR A 193 -21.18 4.80 9.80
C TYR A 193 -21.67 3.61 8.98
N LYS A 194 -22.14 3.88 7.74
CA LYS A 194 -22.54 2.87 6.77
C LYS A 194 -21.31 2.24 6.09
N TYR A 195 -20.26 3.03 5.92
CA TYR A 195 -19.00 2.62 5.33
C TYR A 195 -17.86 3.39 6.00
N SER A 196 -16.72 2.76 6.09
CA SER A 196 -15.44 3.37 6.46
C SER A 196 -14.29 2.56 5.90
N ARG A 197 -13.13 3.17 5.82
CA ARG A 197 -11.83 2.51 5.69
C ARG A 197 -11.02 2.70 6.96
N SER A 198 -9.91 1.99 7.05
CA SER A 198 -8.92 2.16 8.11
C SER A 198 -8.40 3.60 8.14
N PHE A 199 -7.88 4.01 9.28
CA PHE A 199 -7.20 5.30 9.39
C PHE A 199 -5.98 5.34 8.47
N SER A 200 -5.76 6.46 7.84
CA SER A 200 -4.57 6.75 7.04
C SER A 200 -4.22 8.22 7.23
N ASP A 201 -2.97 8.49 7.54
CA ASP A 201 -2.46 9.85 7.76
C ASP A 201 -3.27 10.62 8.87
N GLY A 202 -3.77 9.87 9.88
CA GLY A 202 -4.53 10.39 11.04
C GLY A 202 -6.01 10.63 10.81
N LEU A 203 -6.55 10.33 9.63
CA LEU A 203 -7.97 10.49 9.29
C LEU A 203 -8.53 9.20 8.67
N ALA A 204 -9.82 8.93 8.93
CA ALA A 204 -10.56 7.85 8.27
C ALA A 204 -11.70 8.43 7.44
N ILE A 205 -11.85 7.95 6.22
CA ILE A 205 -13.01 8.25 5.40
C ILE A 205 -14.21 7.49 5.94
N VAL A 206 -15.33 8.16 6.08
CA VAL A 206 -16.58 7.59 6.58
C VAL A 206 -17.76 8.01 5.69
N GLN A 207 -18.79 7.15 5.65
CA GLN A 207 -20.03 7.43 4.90
C GLN A 207 -21.23 7.39 5.85
N ASN A 208 -22.13 8.36 5.71
CA ASN A 208 -23.42 8.38 6.43
C ASN A 208 -24.49 7.53 5.71
N SER A 209 -25.68 7.47 6.33
CA SER A 209 -26.85 6.76 5.77
C SER A 209 -27.37 7.37 4.46
N LYS A 210 -27.07 8.65 4.19
CA LYS A 210 -27.43 9.35 2.94
C LYS A 210 -26.45 9.06 1.79
N GLY A 211 -25.38 8.26 2.03
CA GLY A 211 -24.37 7.93 1.03
C GLY A 211 -23.31 9.00 0.81
N LEU A 212 -23.22 10.01 1.68
CA LEU A 212 -22.24 11.08 1.59
C LEU A 212 -21.00 10.76 2.42
N TYR A 213 -19.84 11.09 1.89
CA TYR A 213 -18.51 10.85 2.47
C TYR A 213 -17.93 12.11 3.10
N GLY A 214 -17.18 11.93 4.15
CA GLY A 214 -16.37 12.92 4.85
C GLY A 214 -15.31 12.21 5.69
N TYR A 215 -14.68 12.92 6.62
CA TYR A 215 -13.55 12.35 7.37
C TYR A 215 -13.66 12.64 8.85
N ILE A 216 -13.24 11.65 9.63
CA ILE A 216 -13.13 11.74 11.09
C ILE A 216 -11.66 11.57 11.51
N ASN A 217 -11.32 12.14 12.66
CA ASN A 217 -10.02 11.89 13.31
C ASN A 217 -10.10 10.67 14.25
N THR A 218 -8.98 10.31 14.86
CA THR A 218 -8.84 9.16 15.77
C THR A 218 -9.69 9.27 17.05
N THR A 219 -10.24 10.45 17.38
CA THR A 219 -11.22 10.61 18.47
C THR A 219 -12.66 10.44 18.01
N GLY A 220 -12.90 10.16 16.72
CA GLY A 220 -14.25 10.06 16.14
C GLY A 220 -14.90 11.39 15.82
N LYS A 221 -14.17 12.51 15.98
CA LYS A 221 -14.67 13.84 15.64
C LYS A 221 -14.68 14.00 14.11
N GLU A 222 -15.82 14.43 13.56
CA GLU A 222 -15.92 14.84 12.17
C GLU A 222 -15.10 16.11 11.96
N VAL A 223 -14.03 16.00 11.16
CA VAL A 223 -13.14 17.12 10.82
C VAL A 223 -13.40 17.66 9.42
N ILE A 224 -13.94 16.83 8.55
CA ILE A 224 -14.39 17.22 7.20
C ILE A 224 -15.82 16.73 7.03
N PRO A 225 -16.79 17.66 6.79
CA PRO A 225 -18.21 17.35 6.69
C PRO A 225 -18.52 16.27 5.65
N LEU A 226 -19.54 15.43 5.96
CA LEU A 226 -20.01 14.37 5.05
C LEU A 226 -20.85 14.99 3.91
N GLN A 227 -20.16 15.46 2.88
CA GLN A 227 -20.73 16.21 1.75
C GLN A 227 -20.30 15.73 0.37
N TYR A 228 -19.30 14.85 0.29
CA TYR A 228 -18.75 14.37 -0.98
C TYR A 228 -19.49 13.13 -1.49
N LYS A 229 -19.57 12.94 -2.81
CA LYS A 229 -20.16 11.74 -3.43
C LYS A 229 -19.25 10.52 -3.30
N SER A 230 -17.94 10.73 -3.24
CA SER A 230 -16.92 9.69 -3.06
C SER A 230 -15.64 10.33 -2.54
N GLY A 231 -14.70 9.49 -2.09
CA GLY A 231 -13.37 9.94 -1.68
C GLY A 231 -12.41 8.77 -1.52
N GLY A 232 -11.12 9.10 -1.51
CA GLY A 232 -10.01 8.21 -1.20
C GLY A 232 -9.49 8.43 0.22
N ASP A 233 -8.40 7.75 0.55
CA ASP A 233 -7.75 7.89 1.83
C ASP A 233 -6.84 9.12 1.83
N PHE A 234 -6.61 9.69 3.02
CA PHE A 234 -5.55 10.68 3.15
C PHE A 234 -4.19 9.99 2.98
N SER A 235 -3.41 10.49 2.07
CA SER A 235 -2.03 10.07 1.86
C SER A 235 -1.18 11.29 1.59
N GLU A 236 -0.07 11.40 2.32
CA GLU A 236 0.87 12.50 2.19
C GLU A 236 0.23 13.90 2.38
N GLY A 237 -0.80 13.96 3.22
CA GLY A 237 -1.52 15.20 3.59
C GLY A 237 -2.66 15.61 2.66
N LEU A 238 -2.94 14.87 1.59
CA LEU A 238 -4.02 15.14 0.64
C LEU A 238 -4.91 13.91 0.46
N ALA A 239 -6.20 14.13 0.17
CA ALA A 239 -7.13 13.09 -0.22
C ALA A 239 -7.90 13.49 -1.49
N PRO A 240 -8.08 12.57 -2.46
CA PRO A 240 -8.97 12.79 -3.57
C PRO A 240 -10.42 12.71 -3.09
N VAL A 241 -11.27 13.64 -3.52
CA VAL A 241 -12.71 13.65 -3.23
C VAL A 241 -13.50 14.01 -4.47
N GLN A 242 -14.71 13.46 -4.55
CA GLN A 242 -15.63 13.72 -5.67
C GLN A 242 -16.74 14.67 -5.22
N ASN A 243 -16.91 15.77 -5.93
CA ASN A 243 -17.96 16.76 -5.66
C ASN A 243 -19.35 16.30 -6.17
N ALA A 244 -20.37 17.12 -5.92
CA ALA A 244 -21.75 16.85 -6.35
C ALA A 244 -21.90 16.71 -7.87
N GLN A 245 -21.02 17.34 -8.66
CA GLN A 245 -21.01 17.28 -10.12
C GLN A 245 -20.25 16.06 -10.68
N GLY A 246 -19.77 15.17 -9.79
CA GLY A 246 -19.02 13.96 -10.18
C GLY A 246 -17.57 14.23 -10.62
N LYS A 247 -17.03 15.42 -10.31
CA LYS A 247 -15.64 15.75 -10.60
C LYS A 247 -14.77 15.51 -9.38
N TRP A 248 -13.56 14.99 -9.64
CA TRP A 248 -12.54 14.77 -8.63
C TRP A 248 -11.59 15.95 -8.50
N GLY A 249 -11.21 16.24 -7.27
CA GLY A 249 -10.19 17.20 -6.86
C GLY A 249 -9.54 16.71 -5.58
N PHE A 250 -8.63 17.47 -5.01
CA PHE A 250 -7.94 17.07 -3.78
C PHE A 250 -8.11 18.12 -2.68
N ILE A 251 -8.31 17.63 -1.47
CA ILE A 251 -8.43 18.45 -0.25
C ILE A 251 -7.28 18.14 0.72
N ASN A 252 -6.94 19.10 1.56
CA ASN A 252 -6.05 18.90 2.70
C ASN A 252 -6.82 18.42 3.95
N LYS A 253 -6.12 18.14 5.04
CA LYS A 253 -6.69 17.66 6.32
C LYS A 253 -7.65 18.66 7.00
N GLN A 254 -7.66 19.93 6.57
CA GLN A 254 -8.62 20.96 7.02
C GLN A 254 -9.85 21.03 6.11
N GLY A 255 -9.96 20.18 5.08
CA GLY A 255 -11.06 20.18 4.12
C GLY A 255 -10.95 21.28 3.06
N LYS A 256 -9.83 22.03 3.01
CA LYS A 256 -9.61 23.05 1.99
C LYS A 256 -9.24 22.37 0.66
N VAL A 257 -9.90 22.79 -0.42
CA VAL A 257 -9.55 22.36 -1.79
C VAL A 257 -8.17 22.90 -2.15
N VAL A 258 -7.22 21.99 -2.40
CA VAL A 258 -5.85 22.29 -2.83
C VAL A 258 -5.74 22.16 -4.35
N ILE A 259 -6.33 21.11 -4.91
CA ILE A 259 -6.37 20.86 -6.35
C ILE A 259 -7.83 20.89 -6.81
N PRO A 260 -8.20 21.82 -7.73
CA PRO A 260 -9.58 22.04 -8.13
C PRO A 260 -10.27 20.80 -8.71
N PHE A 261 -11.60 20.75 -8.57
CA PHE A 261 -12.46 19.70 -9.13
C PHE A 261 -12.51 19.78 -10.66
N LYS A 262 -11.70 19.02 -11.34
CA LYS A 262 -11.61 19.01 -12.80
C LYS A 262 -11.44 17.63 -13.43
N PHE A 263 -11.03 16.64 -12.64
CA PHE A 263 -10.74 15.30 -13.14
C PHE A 263 -11.99 14.43 -13.20
N THR A 264 -11.98 13.42 -14.05
CA THR A 264 -13.05 12.40 -14.11
C THR A 264 -12.76 11.23 -13.17
N ASP A 265 -11.49 11.04 -12.79
CA ASP A 265 -11.03 10.06 -11.83
C ASP A 265 -9.73 10.54 -11.17
N ALA A 266 -9.48 10.13 -9.91
CA ALA A 266 -8.27 10.46 -9.18
C ALA A 266 -7.97 9.38 -8.14
N GLN A 267 -6.71 9.02 -7.98
CA GLN A 267 -6.22 8.09 -6.96
C GLN A 267 -5.45 8.84 -5.86
N ASP A 268 -5.23 8.16 -4.74
CA ASP A 268 -4.47 8.69 -3.62
C ASP A 268 -3.02 9.01 -4.04
N PHE A 269 -2.39 9.96 -3.35
CA PHE A 269 -0.98 10.25 -3.55
C PHE A 269 -0.10 9.09 -3.06
N SER A 270 0.94 8.81 -3.80
CA SER A 270 2.00 7.89 -3.40
C SER A 270 3.32 8.38 -3.96
N GLU A 271 4.31 8.55 -3.09
CA GLU A 271 5.62 9.09 -3.43
C GLU A 271 5.56 10.44 -4.16
N GLY A 272 4.64 11.32 -3.73
CA GLY A 272 4.44 12.65 -4.27
C GLY A 272 3.71 12.73 -5.60
N LEU A 273 3.20 11.63 -6.13
CA LEU A 273 2.44 11.56 -7.39
C LEU A 273 1.07 10.92 -7.18
N ALA A 274 0.05 11.44 -7.87
CA ALA A 274 -1.27 10.84 -7.94
C ALA A 274 -1.70 10.68 -9.40
N SER A 275 -2.27 9.53 -9.73
CA SER A 275 -2.84 9.35 -11.06
C SER A 275 -4.20 10.03 -11.16
N VAL A 276 -4.45 10.66 -12.30
CA VAL A 276 -5.71 11.35 -12.60
C VAL A 276 -6.15 11.08 -14.04
N LYS A 277 -7.48 11.11 -14.26
CA LYS A 277 -8.03 11.05 -15.62
C LYS A 277 -8.65 12.39 -16.02
N ASN A 278 -8.45 12.75 -17.27
CA ASN A 278 -9.08 13.93 -17.87
C ASN A 278 -10.45 13.58 -18.52
N ALA A 279 -11.13 14.57 -19.10
CA ALA A 279 -12.42 14.35 -19.77
C ALA A 279 -12.39 13.44 -21.01
N LYS A 280 -11.21 13.18 -21.58
CA LYS A 280 -10.99 12.23 -22.67
C LYS A 280 -10.65 10.82 -22.18
N ASN A 281 -10.74 10.60 -20.85
CA ASN A 281 -10.37 9.34 -20.20
C ASN A 281 -8.88 8.97 -20.33
N GLU A 282 -8.02 9.97 -20.60
CA GLU A 282 -6.58 9.80 -20.66
C GLU A 282 -5.98 9.88 -19.25
N VAL A 283 -5.02 9.01 -18.95
CA VAL A 283 -4.35 8.96 -17.65
C VAL A 283 -3.08 9.82 -17.66
N GLY A 284 -2.90 10.61 -16.61
CA GLY A 284 -1.67 11.35 -16.32
C GLY A 284 -1.35 11.30 -14.82
N PHE A 285 -0.20 11.78 -14.43
CA PHE A 285 0.18 11.87 -13.03
C PHE A 285 0.49 13.33 -12.67
N ILE A 286 -0.03 13.76 -11.55
CA ILE A 286 0.16 15.12 -11.00
C ILE A 286 0.97 15.07 -9.71
N ASP A 287 1.67 16.15 -9.42
CA ASP A 287 2.26 16.40 -8.12
C ASP A 287 1.25 17.02 -7.13
N LYS A 288 1.67 17.27 -5.89
CA LYS A 288 0.83 17.85 -4.83
C LYS A 288 0.37 19.28 -5.09
N SER A 289 0.96 19.98 -6.04
CA SER A 289 0.50 21.31 -6.51
C SER A 289 -0.60 21.20 -7.57
N GLY A 290 -0.84 19.99 -8.10
CA GLY A 290 -1.74 19.74 -9.23
C GLY A 290 -1.09 19.97 -10.59
N THR A 291 0.26 20.10 -10.64
CA THR A 291 1.04 20.18 -11.86
C THR A 291 1.17 18.80 -12.50
N LEU A 292 0.94 18.73 -13.81
CA LEU A 292 1.04 17.48 -14.57
C LEU A 292 2.52 17.10 -14.80
N VAL A 293 3.00 16.11 -14.05
CA VAL A 293 4.38 15.60 -14.12
C VAL A 293 4.54 14.59 -15.24
N ILE A 294 3.64 13.62 -15.31
CA ILE A 294 3.58 12.66 -16.42
C ILE A 294 2.37 13.02 -17.27
N LYS A 295 2.63 13.43 -18.51
CA LYS A 295 1.60 13.89 -19.47
C LYS A 295 0.55 12.81 -19.69
N TYR A 296 -0.68 13.24 -19.99
CA TYR A 296 -1.78 12.35 -20.34
C TYR A 296 -1.42 11.39 -21.48
N GLN A 297 -1.76 10.11 -21.28
CA GLN A 297 -1.48 9.01 -22.18
C GLN A 297 -2.75 8.25 -22.51
N GLN A 298 -3.02 8.01 -23.80
CA GLN A 298 -4.13 7.14 -24.24
C GLN A 298 -3.77 5.65 -24.20
N LYS A 299 -2.48 5.33 -24.11
CA LYS A 299 -1.99 3.95 -24.09
C LYS A 299 -2.23 3.23 -22.77
N TYR A 300 -2.58 3.97 -21.72
CA TYR A 300 -2.94 3.43 -20.40
C TYR A 300 -4.34 3.88 -20.01
N ASP A 301 -5.09 3.04 -19.33
CA ASP A 301 -6.38 3.34 -18.70
C ASP A 301 -6.43 2.87 -17.24
N ILE A 302 -5.47 2.05 -16.84
CA ILE A 302 -5.29 1.55 -15.48
C ILE A 302 -3.87 1.87 -15.00
N THR A 303 -3.78 2.32 -13.77
CA THR A 303 -2.53 2.64 -13.08
C THR A 303 -2.59 2.15 -11.66
N PHE A 304 -1.44 1.76 -11.13
CA PHE A 304 -1.23 1.48 -9.73
C PHE A 304 -0.35 2.59 -9.12
N PRO A 305 -0.43 2.81 -7.80
CA PRO A 305 0.38 3.81 -7.12
C PRO A 305 1.88 3.61 -7.35
N PHE A 306 2.64 4.70 -7.35
CA PHE A 306 4.09 4.61 -7.30
C PHE A 306 4.55 3.96 -6.01
N LYS A 307 5.44 2.99 -6.12
CA LYS A 307 6.15 2.34 -5.02
C LYS A 307 7.61 2.20 -5.40
N GLU A 308 8.48 2.70 -4.54
CA GLU A 308 9.93 2.69 -4.76
C GLU A 308 10.37 3.30 -6.10
N GLY A 309 9.69 4.38 -6.53
CA GLY A 309 9.96 5.11 -7.76
C GLY A 309 9.40 4.49 -9.03
N LEU A 310 8.61 3.41 -8.94
CA LEU A 310 8.05 2.67 -10.06
C LEU A 310 6.54 2.49 -9.91
N ALA A 311 5.81 2.52 -11.02
CA ALA A 311 4.38 2.26 -11.06
C ALA A 311 4.04 1.22 -12.15
N LEU A 312 3.13 0.31 -11.84
CA LEU A 312 2.55 -0.58 -12.83
C LEU A 312 1.45 0.18 -13.57
N VAL A 313 1.51 0.19 -14.90
CA VAL A 313 0.52 0.83 -15.76
C VAL A 313 0.11 -0.11 -16.88
N GLY A 314 -1.12 -0.01 -17.34
CA GLY A 314 -1.59 -0.89 -18.40
C GLY A 314 -2.84 -0.40 -19.10
N LYS A 315 -3.24 -1.17 -20.09
CA LYS A 315 -4.47 -0.96 -20.83
C LYS A 315 -5.36 -2.19 -20.69
N GLN A 316 -6.60 -1.94 -20.32
CA GLN A 316 -7.62 -2.97 -20.27
C GLN A 316 -7.90 -3.48 -21.70
N ALA A 317 -8.00 -4.79 -21.85
CA ALA A 317 -8.48 -5.40 -23.08
C ALA A 317 -9.95 -5.82 -22.89
N HIS A 318 -10.83 -5.26 -23.71
CA HIS A 318 -12.28 -5.56 -23.70
C HIS A 318 -12.95 -5.21 -22.37
N SER A 319 -13.61 -6.14 -21.71
CA SER A 319 -14.41 -5.91 -20.49
C SER A 319 -13.74 -6.35 -19.19
N SER A 320 -12.54 -6.92 -19.22
CA SER A 320 -11.85 -7.44 -18.04
C SER A 320 -10.45 -6.86 -17.86
N VAL A 321 -10.14 -6.45 -16.63
CA VAL A 321 -8.79 -6.00 -16.24
C VAL A 321 -7.78 -7.15 -16.37
N SER A 322 -8.21 -8.41 -16.11
CA SER A 322 -7.35 -9.60 -16.20
C SER A 322 -6.80 -9.87 -17.59
N ASP A 323 -7.46 -9.36 -18.66
CA ASP A 323 -6.99 -9.52 -20.04
C ASP A 323 -6.08 -8.38 -20.49
N GLY A 324 -5.88 -7.37 -19.67
CA GLY A 324 -5.03 -6.22 -19.93
C GLY A 324 -3.55 -6.58 -20.09
N LYS A 325 -2.80 -5.64 -20.67
CA LYS A 325 -1.34 -5.72 -20.77
C LYS A 325 -0.73 -4.58 -19.97
N PHE A 326 0.16 -4.92 -19.05
CA PHE A 326 0.77 -4.02 -18.09
C PHE A 326 2.29 -4.01 -18.22
N GLY A 327 2.91 -2.94 -17.73
CA GLY A 327 4.36 -2.78 -17.64
C GLY A 327 4.71 -1.73 -16.61
N TYR A 328 5.97 -1.63 -16.25
CA TYR A 328 6.45 -0.69 -15.24
C TYR A 328 6.97 0.59 -15.87
N ILE A 329 6.58 1.73 -15.30
CA ILE A 329 7.10 3.06 -15.64
C ILE A 329 7.90 3.64 -14.47
N ASN A 330 8.86 4.51 -14.77
CA ASN A 330 9.54 5.34 -13.79
C ASN A 330 8.78 6.66 -13.55
N ARG A 331 9.30 7.51 -12.65
CA ARG A 331 8.69 8.80 -12.29
C ARG A 331 8.71 9.85 -13.43
N GLN A 332 9.48 9.61 -14.49
CA GLN A 332 9.47 10.41 -15.73
C GLN A 332 8.43 9.90 -16.75
N GLY A 333 7.70 8.82 -16.42
CA GLY A 333 6.72 8.19 -17.31
C GLY A 333 7.34 7.35 -18.42
N GLN A 334 8.64 7.04 -18.32
CA GLN A 334 9.31 6.15 -19.26
C GLN A 334 8.95 4.70 -18.95
N LEU A 335 8.55 3.94 -19.96
CA LEU A 335 8.26 2.52 -19.85
C LEU A 335 9.60 1.75 -19.78
N LEU A 336 9.80 1.03 -18.68
CA LEU A 336 11.01 0.26 -18.42
C LEU A 336 10.90 -1.20 -18.83
N THR A 337 9.67 -1.71 -19.02
CA THR A 337 9.40 -3.06 -19.52
C THR A 337 8.48 -3.02 -20.73
N LYS A 338 8.33 -4.14 -21.42
CA LYS A 338 7.25 -4.30 -22.40
C LYS A 338 5.89 -4.32 -21.69
N LEU A 339 4.82 -3.94 -22.42
CA LEU A 339 3.44 -4.14 -21.97
C LEU A 339 3.02 -5.59 -22.27
N GLU A 340 3.39 -6.50 -21.41
CA GLU A 340 3.12 -7.93 -21.58
C GLU A 340 2.66 -8.65 -20.31
N TYR A 341 2.74 -7.97 -19.17
CA TYR A 341 2.34 -8.52 -17.87
C TYR A 341 0.84 -8.42 -17.66
N LYS A 342 0.31 -9.19 -16.73
CA LYS A 342 -1.08 -9.17 -16.29
C LYS A 342 -1.28 -8.19 -15.13
N ALA A 343 -2.52 -7.81 -14.86
CA ALA A 343 -2.89 -6.90 -13.78
C ALA A 343 -2.56 -7.41 -12.39
N GLU A 344 -2.45 -8.72 -12.24
CA GLU A 344 -2.06 -9.41 -11.01
C GLU A 344 -0.57 -9.28 -10.69
N SER A 345 0.21 -8.62 -11.57
CA SER A 345 1.60 -8.25 -11.27
C SER A 345 1.65 -7.26 -10.12
N SER A 346 2.60 -7.45 -9.20
CA SER A 346 2.65 -6.66 -7.98
C SER A 346 3.31 -5.29 -8.18
N SER A 347 3.04 -4.37 -7.25
CA SER A 347 3.89 -3.21 -7.04
C SER A 347 5.24 -3.62 -6.44
N PHE A 348 6.23 -2.73 -6.49
CA PHE A 348 7.53 -2.96 -5.86
C PHE A 348 7.44 -2.92 -4.34
N SER A 349 8.18 -3.83 -3.70
CA SER A 349 8.38 -3.89 -2.26
C SER A 349 9.78 -4.43 -1.97
N ASN A 350 10.57 -3.71 -1.16
CA ASN A 350 11.96 -4.05 -0.82
C ASN A 350 12.86 -4.28 -2.05
N GLY A 351 12.66 -3.48 -3.11
CA GLY A 351 13.43 -3.56 -4.35
C GLY A 351 12.96 -4.61 -5.35
N TYR A 352 11.87 -5.32 -5.07
CA TYR A 352 11.39 -6.43 -5.90
C TYR A 352 9.89 -6.33 -6.18
N ALA A 353 9.51 -6.86 -7.35
CA ALA A 353 8.11 -7.08 -7.74
C ALA A 353 7.96 -8.43 -8.43
N VAL A 354 6.74 -8.91 -8.55
CA VAL A 354 6.41 -10.11 -9.33
C VAL A 354 5.67 -9.70 -10.59
N ALA A 355 6.28 -9.95 -11.74
CA ALA A 355 5.67 -9.71 -13.04
C ALA A 355 5.02 -11.00 -13.56
N PHE A 356 3.72 -10.97 -13.72
CA PHE A 356 2.92 -12.12 -14.06
C PHE A 356 2.54 -12.13 -15.55
N ILE A 357 2.69 -13.27 -16.23
CA ILE A 357 2.32 -13.41 -17.66
C ILE A 357 1.14 -14.37 -17.82
N LYS A 358 1.18 -15.54 -17.21
CA LYS A 358 0.15 -16.57 -17.22
C LYS A 358 0.39 -17.58 -16.09
N PRO A 359 -0.59 -18.43 -15.74
CA PRO A 359 -0.38 -19.48 -14.73
C PRO A 359 0.90 -20.27 -14.97
N GLY A 360 1.70 -20.46 -13.93
CA GLY A 360 3.01 -21.10 -13.98
C GLY A 360 4.12 -20.29 -14.64
N LYS A 361 3.88 -19.01 -14.97
CA LYS A 361 4.87 -18.12 -15.61
C LYS A 361 4.84 -16.72 -15.02
N ALA A 362 5.44 -16.57 -13.85
CA ALA A 362 5.72 -15.31 -13.21
C ALA A 362 7.23 -15.07 -13.14
N PHE A 363 7.66 -13.82 -13.07
CA PHE A 363 9.07 -13.43 -13.01
C PHE A 363 9.29 -12.46 -11.87
N ILE A 364 10.44 -12.56 -11.22
CA ILE A 364 10.89 -11.53 -10.29
C ILE A 364 11.45 -10.37 -11.10
N VAL A 365 11.01 -9.18 -10.80
CA VAL A 365 11.55 -7.92 -11.31
C VAL A 365 12.30 -7.26 -10.17
N SER A 366 13.60 -7.06 -10.33
CA SER A 366 14.44 -6.38 -9.36
C SER A 366 14.78 -4.97 -9.83
N LYS A 367 14.90 -4.06 -8.87
CA LYS A 367 15.27 -2.67 -9.10
C LYS A 367 16.74 -2.46 -8.77
N HIS A 368 17.46 -1.79 -9.65
CA HIS A 368 18.87 -1.44 -9.46
C HIS A 368 19.06 0.05 -9.66
N SER A 369 19.92 0.67 -8.83
CA SER A 369 20.42 2.00 -9.07
C SER A 369 21.54 1.92 -10.10
N VAL A 370 21.41 2.60 -11.21
CA VAL A 370 22.53 2.76 -12.16
C VAL A 370 23.39 3.89 -11.63
N SER A 371 24.60 3.56 -11.15
CA SER A 371 25.65 4.57 -10.92
C SER A 371 26.10 5.07 -12.28
N ASN A 372 25.95 6.37 -12.52
CA ASN A 372 26.53 7.06 -13.67
C ASN A 372 28.05 7.08 -13.56
#